data_5d952f3d58f5d8a8eea26080a7226b3d
#
_entry.id   5d952f3d58f5d8a8eea26080a7226b3d
#
_cell.length_a   1.000
_cell.length_b   1.000
_cell.length_c   1.000
_cell.angle_alpha   90.00
_cell.angle_beta   90.00
_cell.angle_gamma   90.00
#
_symmetry.space_group_name_H-M   'P 1'
#
loop_
_entity.id
_entity.type
_entity.pdbx_description
1 polymer ?
#
loop_
_entity_poly.entity_id
_entity_poly.type
_entity_poly.pdbx_seq_one_letter_code
_entity_poly.pdbx_strand_id
1 'polypeptide(L)'
;MVAFTGVFYLFRLFYMQILDGSWAARASQISERKREVIPPRGIVLDRNGKQVVSNKTSYNIMMIESKITQLDTAAFAALIGWDKQKVIDRFKEIRIKEGFYKNSSTGKTTSNYRKDRPYPFVKEISPDEMLRIAPQLSKFPGFYEEPTHTRFYPYPYAANIFGYLNEVIKEEVEKDPFYRPGMNIGRAGIERSYEKVFRGKKGVRFVVTNANNNDVSTSSKNSFDTVAVPSPTIQLGLDIDLQAYGELLMSNKRGCIVAIEPATGEILAMVS
;
A
#
# COMPACT_ATOMS: atom_id res chain seq x y z
N MET A 1 2.10 -13.70 62.48
CA MET A 1 2.92 -13.20 61.35
C MET A 1 2.34 -13.60 59.99
N VAL A 2 2.15 -14.90 59.66
CA VAL A 2 1.68 -15.35 58.35
C VAL A 2 0.34 -14.72 57.93
N ALA A 3 -0.66 -14.59 58.82
CA ALA A 3 -1.92 -13.98 58.50
C ALA A 3 -1.81 -12.50 58.13
N PHE A 4 -0.92 -11.75 58.80
CA PHE A 4 -0.70 -10.34 58.51
C PHE A 4 -0.01 -10.12 57.16
N THR A 5 0.93 -10.96 56.81
CA THR A 5 1.56 -10.91 55.48
C THR A 5 0.54 -11.26 54.38
N GLY A 6 -0.35 -12.22 54.58
CA GLY A 6 -1.42 -12.56 53.66
C GLY A 6 -2.38 -11.40 53.39
N VAL A 7 -2.83 -10.72 54.43
CA VAL A 7 -3.70 -9.53 54.31
C VAL A 7 -3.00 -8.40 53.58
N PHE A 8 -1.72 -8.17 53.85
CA PHE A 8 -0.92 -7.15 53.16
C PHE A 8 -0.80 -7.43 51.64
N TYR A 9 -0.57 -8.70 51.28
CA TYR A 9 -0.52 -9.07 49.86
C TYR A 9 -1.88 -8.94 49.17
N LEU A 10 -2.96 -9.32 49.82
CA LEU A 10 -4.32 -9.14 49.29
C LEU A 10 -4.64 -7.65 49.08
N PHE A 11 -4.29 -6.80 50.03
CA PHE A 11 -4.50 -5.35 49.89
C PHE A 11 -3.65 -4.76 48.75
N ARG A 12 -2.41 -5.21 48.59
CA ARG A 12 -1.52 -4.79 47.49
C ARG A 12 -2.04 -5.25 46.14
N LEU A 13 -2.56 -6.48 46.05
CA LEU A 13 -3.18 -6.99 44.80
C LEU A 13 -4.45 -6.20 44.47
N PHE A 14 -5.27 -5.92 45.45
CA PHE A 14 -6.47 -5.09 45.29
C PHE A 14 -6.10 -3.69 44.77
N TYR A 15 -5.10 -3.05 45.36
CA TYR A 15 -4.61 -1.76 44.90
C TYR A 15 -4.15 -1.80 43.46
N MET A 16 -3.30 -2.79 43.10
CA MET A 16 -2.77 -2.93 41.73
C MET A 16 -3.84 -3.26 40.71
N GLN A 17 -4.89 -4.03 41.07
CA GLN A 17 -5.88 -4.49 40.09
C GLN A 17 -7.06 -3.53 39.93
N ILE A 18 -7.42 -2.79 40.97
CA ILE A 18 -8.64 -1.96 41.00
C ILE A 18 -8.34 -0.47 41.00
N LEU A 19 -7.34 -0.02 41.77
CA LEU A 19 -7.04 1.40 41.93
C LEU A 19 -5.95 1.91 40.99
N ASP A 20 -5.01 1.05 40.58
CA ASP A 20 -3.94 1.44 39.67
C ASP A 20 -4.34 1.18 38.22
N GLY A 21 -4.98 2.18 37.60
CA GLY A 21 -5.34 2.15 36.17
C GLY A 21 -4.14 2.16 35.19
N SER A 22 -2.90 2.30 35.67
CA SER A 22 -1.71 2.37 34.84
C SER A 22 -1.46 1.07 34.07
N TRP A 23 -1.80 -0.06 34.67
CA TRP A 23 -1.68 -1.38 34.02
C TRP A 23 -2.70 -1.59 32.90
N ALA A 24 -3.93 -1.15 33.11
CA ALA A 24 -4.96 -1.18 32.06
C ALA A 24 -4.59 -0.23 30.91
N ALA A 25 -4.02 0.94 31.19
CA ALA A 25 -3.53 1.86 30.19
C ALA A 25 -2.33 1.29 29.41
N ARG A 26 -1.41 0.58 30.06
CA ARG A 26 -0.29 -0.11 29.39
C ARG A 26 -0.77 -1.29 28.56
N ALA A 27 -1.72 -2.07 29.07
CA ALA A 27 -2.29 -3.20 28.34
C ALA A 27 -3.01 -2.73 27.06
N SER A 28 -3.74 -1.61 27.12
CA SER A 28 -4.39 -1.02 25.95
C SER A 28 -3.36 -0.49 24.93
N GLN A 29 -2.28 0.13 25.38
CA GLN A 29 -1.21 0.60 24.50
C GLN A 29 -0.48 -0.54 23.80
N ILE A 30 -0.34 -1.70 24.43
CA ILE A 30 0.31 -2.88 23.81
C ILE A 30 -0.59 -3.54 22.76
N SER A 31 -1.89 -3.47 22.94
CA SER A 31 -2.87 -4.06 22.02
C SER A 31 -3.30 -3.11 20.88
N GLU A 32 -3.13 -1.80 21.07
CA GLU A 32 -3.48 -0.80 20.06
C GLU A 32 -2.30 -0.59 19.09
N ARG A 33 -2.57 -0.77 17.82
CA ARG A 33 -1.59 -0.50 16.76
C ARG A 33 -2.07 0.60 15.83
N LYS A 34 -1.15 1.50 15.53
CA LYS A 34 -1.34 2.53 14.53
C LYS A 34 -1.23 1.92 13.13
N ARG A 35 -2.34 1.93 12.39
CA ARG A 35 -2.40 1.59 10.98
C ARG A 35 -2.52 2.86 10.15
N GLU A 36 -1.64 3.04 9.16
CA GLU A 36 -1.80 4.09 8.18
C GLU A 36 -2.78 3.65 7.11
N VAL A 37 -3.73 4.53 6.82
CA VAL A 37 -4.70 4.37 5.73
C VAL A 37 -4.24 5.24 4.57
N ILE A 38 -3.88 4.60 3.47
CA ILE A 38 -3.46 5.29 2.25
C ILE A 38 -4.71 5.53 1.40
N PRO A 39 -5.03 6.78 1.06
CA PRO A 39 -6.17 7.07 0.21
C PRO A 39 -5.90 6.61 -1.23
N PRO A 40 -6.96 6.36 -2.03
CA PRO A 40 -6.81 6.14 -3.45
C PRO A 40 -6.21 7.40 -4.11
N ARG A 41 -5.43 7.22 -5.16
CA ARG A 41 -4.85 8.32 -5.94
C ARG A 41 -5.93 9.09 -6.67
N GLY A 42 -5.68 10.36 -6.96
CA GLY A 42 -6.60 11.22 -7.70
C GLY A 42 -6.97 10.65 -9.07
N ILE A 43 -8.20 10.88 -9.48
CA ILE A 43 -8.72 10.52 -10.81
C ILE A 43 -8.36 11.63 -11.79
N VAL A 44 -8.12 11.27 -13.06
CA VAL A 44 -7.90 12.24 -14.14
C VAL A 44 -9.03 12.13 -15.15
N LEU A 45 -9.62 13.26 -15.47
CA LEU A 45 -10.64 13.40 -16.51
C LEU A 45 -10.03 14.13 -17.72
N ASP A 46 -10.54 13.83 -18.90
CA ASP A 46 -10.31 14.63 -20.09
C ASP A 46 -11.18 15.90 -20.07
N ARG A 47 -11.10 16.75 -21.12
CA ARG A 47 -11.89 17.97 -21.22
C ARG A 47 -13.41 17.70 -21.25
N ASN A 48 -13.82 16.52 -21.70
CA ASN A 48 -15.22 16.09 -21.85
C ASN A 48 -15.76 15.35 -20.61
N GLY A 49 -14.94 15.23 -19.54
CA GLY A 49 -15.30 14.52 -18.32
C GLY A 49 -15.13 13.00 -18.40
N LYS A 50 -14.49 12.46 -19.46
CA LYS A 50 -14.17 11.01 -19.53
C LYS A 50 -13.03 10.68 -18.59
N GLN A 51 -13.14 9.59 -17.84
CA GLN A 51 -12.06 9.12 -16.98
C GLN A 51 -10.95 8.50 -17.82
N VAL A 52 -9.82 9.20 -17.91
CA VAL A 52 -8.64 8.76 -18.65
C VAL A 52 -7.59 8.10 -17.76
N VAL A 53 -7.60 8.40 -16.46
CA VAL A 53 -6.80 7.68 -15.46
C VAL A 53 -7.65 7.48 -14.21
N SER A 54 -7.77 6.24 -13.77
CA SER A 54 -8.60 5.85 -12.60
C SER A 54 -7.89 4.85 -11.70
N ASN A 55 -8.60 4.33 -10.71
CA ASN A 55 -8.08 3.30 -9.82
C ASN A 55 -9.01 2.08 -9.88
N LYS A 56 -8.42 0.89 -9.96
CA LYS A 56 -9.15 -0.37 -9.76
C LYS A 56 -8.83 -0.92 -8.37
N THR A 57 -9.84 -1.46 -7.71
CA THR A 57 -9.62 -2.23 -6.50
C THR A 57 -8.84 -3.50 -6.85
N SER A 58 -7.81 -3.77 -6.11
CA SER A 58 -7.00 -4.97 -6.19
C SER A 58 -6.65 -5.44 -4.78
N TYR A 59 -6.03 -6.58 -4.67
CA TYR A 59 -5.63 -7.16 -3.39
C TYR A 59 -4.18 -7.56 -3.43
N ASN A 60 -3.52 -7.41 -2.29
CA ASN A 60 -2.21 -7.99 -2.06
C ASN A 60 -2.34 -9.16 -1.11
N ILE A 61 -1.59 -10.25 -1.33
CA ILE A 61 -1.37 -11.24 -0.29
C ILE A 61 -0.15 -10.78 0.50
N MET A 62 -0.38 -10.45 1.75
CA MET A 62 0.66 -10.05 2.70
C MET A 62 1.20 -11.28 3.42
N MET A 63 2.47 -11.24 3.77
CA MET A 63 3.18 -12.29 4.49
C MET A 63 3.79 -11.74 5.78
N ILE A 64 3.60 -12.45 6.89
CA ILE A 64 4.34 -12.25 8.15
C ILE A 64 5.15 -13.52 8.42
N GLU A 65 6.45 -13.49 8.17
CA GLU A 65 7.30 -14.69 8.23
C GLU A 65 7.28 -15.38 9.61
N SER A 66 7.24 -14.60 10.69
CA SER A 66 7.23 -15.14 12.06
C SER A 66 6.01 -16.02 12.38
N LYS A 67 4.93 -15.87 11.62
CA LYS A 67 3.69 -16.64 11.79
C LYS A 67 3.63 -17.90 10.93
N ILE A 68 4.58 -18.07 10.01
CA ILE A 68 4.65 -19.24 9.13
C ILE A 68 5.38 -20.35 9.90
N THR A 69 4.62 -21.28 10.48
CA THR A 69 5.18 -22.42 11.24
C THR A 69 5.56 -23.58 10.32
N GLN A 70 4.64 -23.97 9.44
CA GLN A 70 4.85 -25.01 8.43
C GLN A 70 4.14 -24.57 7.16
N LEU A 71 4.88 -24.39 6.08
CA LEU A 71 4.33 -24.02 4.78
C LEU A 71 4.42 -25.21 3.82
N ASP A 72 3.28 -25.73 3.43
CA ASP A 72 3.22 -26.57 2.24
C ASP A 72 3.38 -25.67 1.01
N THR A 73 4.64 -25.54 0.59
CA THR A 73 5.00 -24.66 -0.55
C THR A 73 4.37 -25.11 -1.85
N ALA A 74 4.11 -26.42 -2.02
CA ALA A 74 3.49 -26.93 -3.25
C ALA A 74 2.00 -26.59 -3.30
N ALA A 75 1.26 -26.82 -2.20
CA ALA A 75 -0.14 -26.47 -2.10
C ALA A 75 -0.36 -24.95 -2.18
N PHE A 76 0.50 -24.16 -1.54
CA PHE A 76 0.45 -22.70 -1.64
C PHE A 76 0.74 -22.19 -3.04
N ALA A 77 1.76 -22.74 -3.72
CA ALA A 77 2.09 -22.40 -5.10
C ALA A 77 0.91 -22.70 -6.05
N ALA A 78 0.29 -23.87 -5.90
CA ALA A 78 -0.90 -24.24 -6.67
C ALA A 78 -2.08 -23.27 -6.44
N LEU A 79 -2.29 -22.84 -5.18
CA LEU A 79 -3.35 -21.88 -4.84
C LEU A 79 -3.19 -20.53 -5.56
N ILE A 80 -1.97 -19.99 -5.61
CA ILE A 80 -1.68 -18.69 -6.24
C ILE A 80 -1.29 -18.79 -7.72
N GLY A 81 -1.33 -20.00 -8.31
CA GLY A 81 -0.99 -20.25 -9.71
C GLY A 81 0.49 -20.06 -10.03
N TRP A 82 1.39 -20.26 -9.07
CA TRP A 82 2.83 -20.14 -9.24
C TRP A 82 3.53 -21.51 -9.16
N ASP A 83 4.75 -21.58 -9.70
CA ASP A 83 5.64 -22.71 -9.48
C ASP A 83 6.24 -22.65 -8.07
N LYS A 84 6.50 -23.84 -7.50
CA LYS A 84 7.14 -23.98 -6.18
C LYS A 84 8.44 -23.19 -6.08
N GLN A 85 9.26 -23.21 -7.14
CA GLN A 85 10.53 -22.51 -7.16
C GLN A 85 10.32 -20.99 -7.09
N LYS A 86 9.33 -20.46 -7.80
CA LYS A 86 8.97 -19.03 -7.78
C LYS A 86 8.55 -18.57 -6.37
N VAL A 87 7.83 -19.39 -5.62
CA VAL A 87 7.48 -19.11 -4.22
C VAL A 87 8.74 -18.99 -3.36
N ILE A 88 9.68 -19.96 -3.48
CA ILE A 88 10.94 -19.96 -2.74
C ILE A 88 11.79 -18.73 -3.08
N ASP A 89 11.88 -18.39 -4.36
CA ASP A 89 12.68 -17.24 -4.80
C ASP A 89 12.06 -15.93 -4.36
N ARG A 90 10.72 -15.84 -4.29
CA ARG A 90 10.02 -14.68 -3.74
C ARG A 90 10.33 -14.43 -2.27
N PHE A 91 10.44 -15.48 -1.45
CA PHE A 91 10.91 -15.33 -0.06
C PHE A 91 12.32 -14.74 0.00
N LYS A 92 13.23 -15.23 -0.88
CA LYS A 92 14.61 -14.71 -0.96
C LYS A 92 14.62 -13.24 -1.40
N GLU A 93 13.86 -12.89 -2.45
CA GLU A 93 13.75 -11.52 -2.93
C GLU A 93 13.29 -10.55 -1.85
N ILE A 94 12.22 -10.90 -1.11
CA ILE A 94 11.72 -10.05 -0.03
C ILE A 94 12.78 -9.87 1.04
N ARG A 95 13.46 -10.94 1.45
CA ARG A 95 14.55 -10.85 2.43
C ARG A 95 15.71 -10.00 1.94
N ILE A 96 16.05 -10.07 0.65
CA ILE A 96 17.13 -9.30 0.04
C ILE A 96 16.71 -7.83 -0.11
N LYS A 97 15.56 -7.54 -0.71
CA LYS A 97 15.08 -6.16 -0.91
C LYS A 97 14.94 -5.39 0.38
N GLU A 98 14.36 -6.02 1.39
CA GLU A 98 14.08 -5.41 2.69
C GLU A 98 15.23 -5.58 3.69
N GLY A 99 16.16 -6.51 3.41
CA GLY A 99 17.23 -6.92 4.31
C GLY A 99 18.53 -6.15 4.18
N PHE A 100 18.84 -5.61 3.00
CA PHE A 100 20.15 -5.00 2.78
C PHE A 100 20.09 -3.47 2.78
N TYR A 101 20.20 -2.90 3.97
CA TYR A 101 20.51 -1.50 4.15
C TYR A 101 22.01 -1.32 4.35
N LYS A 102 22.70 -0.78 3.35
CA LYS A 102 24.09 -0.32 3.51
C LYS A 102 24.04 1.10 4.07
N ASN A 103 24.36 1.26 5.34
CA ASN A 103 24.42 2.57 5.96
C ASN A 103 25.56 3.37 5.31
N SER A 104 25.23 4.47 4.63
CA SER A 104 26.17 5.27 3.83
C SER A 104 27.30 5.87 4.67
N SER A 105 27.07 6.09 5.98
CA SER A 105 28.03 6.70 6.88
C SER A 105 28.99 5.72 7.56
N THR A 106 28.64 4.44 7.67
CA THR A 106 29.47 3.45 8.39
C THR A 106 29.92 2.27 7.54
N GLY A 107 29.44 2.17 6.29
CA GLY A 107 29.76 1.03 5.41
C GLY A 107 29.21 -0.33 5.88
N LYS A 108 28.58 -0.39 7.04
CA LYS A 108 28.00 -1.64 7.59
C LYS A 108 26.67 -1.94 6.95
N THR A 109 26.50 -3.16 6.46
CA THR A 109 25.23 -3.68 5.97
C THR A 109 24.36 -4.05 7.17
N THR A 110 23.33 -3.25 7.45
CA THR A 110 22.35 -3.54 8.51
C THR A 110 21.10 -4.11 7.86
N SER A 111 20.67 -5.28 8.30
CA SER A 111 19.41 -5.87 7.83
C SER A 111 18.24 -5.19 8.53
N ASN A 112 17.38 -4.53 7.75
CA ASN A 112 16.11 -3.98 8.23
C ASN A 112 14.96 -4.98 8.11
N TYR A 113 15.22 -6.16 7.54
CA TYR A 113 14.22 -7.20 7.45
C TYR A 113 13.84 -7.70 8.85
N ARG A 114 12.55 -7.66 9.13
CA ARG A 114 11.98 -8.12 10.40
C ARG A 114 10.90 -9.15 10.12
N LYS A 115 11.07 -10.34 10.68
CA LYS A 115 10.12 -11.45 10.50
C LYS A 115 8.71 -11.17 11.03
N ASP A 116 8.59 -10.22 11.96
CA ASP A 116 7.33 -9.81 12.59
C ASP A 116 6.57 -8.72 11.80
N ARG A 117 7.17 -8.20 10.73
CA ARG A 117 6.53 -7.19 9.85
C ARG A 117 5.82 -7.84 8.67
N PRO A 118 4.70 -7.25 8.23
CA PRO A 118 4.05 -7.65 7.00
C PRO A 118 4.82 -7.17 5.77
N TYR A 119 4.93 -8.06 4.77
CA TYR A 119 5.51 -7.76 3.46
C TYR A 119 4.56 -8.22 2.35
N PRO A 120 4.44 -7.47 1.24
CA PRO A 120 3.61 -7.90 0.13
C PRO A 120 4.28 -9.08 -0.61
N PHE A 121 3.64 -10.25 -0.53
CA PHE A 121 4.12 -11.47 -1.17
C PHE A 121 3.67 -11.56 -2.63
N VAL A 122 2.36 -11.45 -2.86
CA VAL A 122 1.77 -11.28 -4.19
C VAL A 122 1.10 -9.93 -4.26
N LYS A 123 1.35 -9.17 -5.33
CA LYS A 123 0.79 -7.82 -5.52
C LYS A 123 -0.26 -7.84 -6.63
N GLU A 124 -1.23 -6.93 -6.51
CA GLU A 124 -2.17 -6.56 -7.58
C GLU A 124 -3.06 -7.71 -8.09
N ILE A 125 -3.52 -8.55 -7.17
CA ILE A 125 -4.46 -9.64 -7.48
C ILE A 125 -5.83 -9.03 -7.78
N SER A 126 -6.48 -9.49 -8.83
CA SER A 126 -7.83 -9.05 -9.17
C SER A 126 -8.86 -9.51 -8.12
N PRO A 127 -9.99 -8.79 -7.96
CA PRO A 127 -11.06 -9.21 -7.05
C PRO A 127 -11.57 -10.62 -7.35
N ASP A 128 -11.69 -10.98 -8.62
CA ASP A 128 -12.19 -12.30 -9.04
C ASP A 128 -11.22 -13.43 -8.69
N GLU A 129 -9.92 -13.19 -8.80
CA GLU A 129 -8.91 -14.14 -8.36
C GLU A 129 -8.87 -14.25 -6.83
N MET A 130 -8.99 -13.10 -6.13
CA MET A 130 -8.99 -13.11 -4.67
C MET A 130 -10.19 -13.85 -4.10
N LEU A 131 -11.38 -13.77 -4.70
CA LEU A 131 -12.55 -14.55 -4.29
C LEU A 131 -12.29 -16.08 -4.31
N ARG A 132 -11.42 -16.55 -5.20
CA ARG A 132 -11.02 -17.97 -5.27
C ARG A 132 -9.94 -18.33 -4.25
N ILE A 133 -9.05 -17.40 -3.95
CA ILE A 133 -7.89 -17.61 -3.07
C ILE A 133 -8.27 -17.44 -1.59
N ALA A 134 -9.04 -16.40 -1.25
CA ALA A 134 -9.34 -15.99 0.12
C ALA A 134 -9.87 -17.12 1.02
N PRO A 135 -10.84 -17.96 0.61
CA PRO A 135 -11.36 -19.05 1.46
C PRO A 135 -10.28 -20.07 1.84
N GLN A 136 -9.28 -20.25 0.97
CA GLN A 136 -8.22 -21.23 1.18
C GLN A 136 -7.00 -20.63 1.87
N LEU A 137 -6.87 -19.30 1.86
CA LEU A 137 -5.73 -18.58 2.45
C LEU A 137 -5.64 -18.82 3.96
N SER A 138 -6.77 -19.05 4.63
CA SER A 138 -6.84 -19.38 6.06
C SER A 138 -6.07 -20.65 6.44
N LYS A 139 -5.83 -21.56 5.50
CA LYS A 139 -5.03 -22.78 5.69
C LYS A 139 -3.53 -22.51 5.79
N PHE A 140 -3.10 -21.31 5.39
CA PHE A 140 -1.69 -20.90 5.35
C PHE A 140 -1.43 -19.80 6.39
N PRO A 141 -1.14 -20.15 7.65
CA PRO A 141 -0.89 -19.18 8.71
C PRO A 141 0.28 -18.28 8.33
N GLY A 142 0.14 -16.99 8.60
CA GLY A 142 1.12 -15.96 8.24
C GLY A 142 0.86 -15.27 6.90
N PHE A 143 -0.11 -15.74 6.12
CA PHE A 143 -0.59 -15.04 4.92
C PHE A 143 -2.00 -14.48 5.15
N TYR A 144 -2.25 -13.27 4.64
CA TYR A 144 -3.55 -12.62 4.69
C TYR A 144 -3.72 -11.64 3.53
N GLU A 145 -4.96 -11.33 3.22
CA GLU A 145 -5.32 -10.38 2.17
C GLU A 145 -5.30 -8.95 2.68
N GLU A 146 -4.84 -8.02 1.86
CA GLU A 146 -4.92 -6.59 2.11
C GLU A 146 -5.47 -5.89 0.86
N PRO A 147 -6.61 -5.17 0.96
CA PRO A 147 -7.15 -4.42 -0.16
C PRO A 147 -6.20 -3.26 -0.51
N THR A 148 -6.01 -3.06 -1.80
CA THR A 148 -5.18 -2.00 -2.34
C THR A 148 -5.83 -1.41 -3.60
N HIS A 149 -5.23 -0.38 -4.15
CA HIS A 149 -5.68 0.27 -5.37
C HIS A 149 -4.56 0.26 -6.40
N THR A 150 -4.84 -0.34 -7.56
CA THR A 150 -3.93 -0.32 -8.70
C THR A 150 -4.36 0.76 -9.68
N ARG A 151 -3.39 1.48 -10.25
CA ARG A 151 -3.64 2.51 -11.24
C ARG A 151 -4.15 1.87 -12.52
N PHE A 152 -5.20 2.44 -13.10
CA PHE A 152 -5.84 1.93 -14.28
C PHE A 152 -5.98 3.01 -15.35
N TYR A 153 -5.56 2.67 -16.56
CA TYR A 153 -5.62 3.50 -17.76
C TYR A 153 -6.61 2.87 -18.74
N PRO A 154 -7.87 3.37 -18.80
CA PRO A 154 -8.92 2.80 -19.63
C PRO A 154 -8.60 2.83 -21.13
N TYR A 155 -7.80 3.82 -21.54
CA TYR A 155 -7.45 4.05 -22.94
C TYR A 155 -5.96 3.78 -23.15
N PRO A 156 -5.60 3.01 -24.20
CA PRO A 156 -4.19 2.71 -24.53
C PRO A 156 -3.48 3.86 -25.26
N TYR A 157 -3.90 5.09 -25.02
CA TYR A 157 -3.42 6.30 -25.68
C TYR A 157 -2.82 7.28 -24.66
N ALA A 158 -2.06 8.27 -25.13
CA ALA A 158 -1.47 9.33 -24.34
C ALA A 158 -0.51 8.85 -23.25
N ALA A 159 0.16 7.72 -23.44
CA ALA A 159 1.09 7.16 -22.44
C ALA A 159 2.24 8.13 -22.10
N ASN A 160 2.71 8.91 -23.06
CA ASN A 160 3.72 9.96 -22.89
C ASN A 160 3.24 11.12 -22.02
N ILE A 161 1.92 11.42 -22.06
CA ILE A 161 1.29 12.50 -21.28
C ILE A 161 0.99 12.02 -19.86
N PHE A 162 0.30 10.89 -19.73
CA PHE A 162 -0.08 10.36 -18.40
C PHE A 162 1.12 9.91 -17.61
N GLY A 163 2.10 9.30 -18.27
CA GLY A 163 3.25 8.69 -17.62
C GLY A 163 2.89 7.36 -16.95
N TYR A 164 3.68 6.96 -15.97
CA TYR A 164 3.51 5.68 -15.29
C TYR A 164 3.97 5.76 -13.83
N LEU A 165 3.52 4.78 -13.06
CA LEU A 165 3.95 4.57 -11.68
C LEU A 165 5.02 3.48 -11.62
N ASN A 166 5.94 3.62 -10.67
CA ASN A 166 6.85 2.56 -10.30
C ASN A 166 7.11 2.58 -8.80
N GLU A 167 7.62 1.48 -8.27
CA GLU A 167 7.96 1.37 -6.86
C GLU A 167 9.02 2.42 -6.46
N VAL A 168 8.85 2.98 -5.26
CA VAL A 168 9.77 3.95 -4.69
C VAL A 168 11.14 3.31 -4.45
N ILE A 169 12.18 4.06 -4.74
CA ILE A 169 13.54 3.69 -4.38
C ILE A 169 13.89 4.21 -2.99
N LYS A 170 14.95 3.66 -2.41
CA LYS A 170 15.38 3.96 -1.06
C LYS A 170 15.62 5.46 -0.80
N GLU A 171 16.27 6.12 -1.73
CA GLU A 171 16.58 7.56 -1.63
C GLU A 171 15.33 8.44 -1.57
N GLU A 172 14.23 7.99 -2.15
CA GLU A 172 12.93 8.70 -2.11
C GLU A 172 12.23 8.49 -0.78
N VAL A 173 12.33 7.29 -0.22
CA VAL A 173 11.81 6.98 1.12
C VAL A 173 12.56 7.79 2.19
N GLU A 174 13.87 8.00 2.03
CA GLU A 174 14.68 8.81 2.96
C GLU A 174 14.36 10.32 2.84
N LYS A 175 14.04 10.80 1.63
CA LYS A 175 13.75 12.21 1.38
C LYS A 175 12.34 12.63 1.79
N ASP A 176 11.36 11.75 1.64
CA ASP A 176 9.95 12.08 1.92
C ASP A 176 9.33 11.00 2.83
N PRO A 177 9.02 11.35 4.11
CA PRO A 177 8.44 10.42 5.08
C PRO A 177 7.05 9.91 4.70
N PHE A 178 6.45 10.46 3.65
CA PHE A 178 5.21 9.94 3.11
C PHE A 178 5.39 8.53 2.55
N TYR A 179 6.53 8.26 1.91
CA TYR A 179 6.75 6.99 1.25
C TYR A 179 7.26 5.90 2.20
N ARG A 180 6.87 4.67 1.89
CA ARG A 180 7.38 3.45 2.50
C ARG A 180 7.81 2.49 1.39
N PRO A 181 8.73 1.57 1.67
CA PRO A 181 9.07 0.50 0.73
C PRO A 181 7.81 -0.22 0.23
N GLY A 182 7.75 -0.48 -1.06
CA GLY A 182 6.60 -1.14 -1.69
C GLY A 182 5.48 -0.20 -2.17
N MET A 183 5.54 1.10 -1.86
CA MET A 183 4.62 2.11 -2.42
C MET A 183 5.04 2.51 -3.84
N ASN A 184 4.08 3.01 -4.62
CA ASN A 184 4.32 3.51 -5.97
C ASN A 184 4.39 5.04 -6.00
N ILE A 185 5.25 5.56 -6.89
CA ILE A 185 5.45 6.99 -7.17
C ILE A 185 5.37 7.25 -8.68
N GLY A 186 4.89 8.43 -9.07
CA GLY A 186 4.88 8.87 -10.48
C GLY A 186 6.30 9.08 -11.01
N ARG A 187 6.64 8.42 -12.12
CA ARG A 187 7.97 8.49 -12.74
C ARG A 187 8.05 9.46 -13.90
N ALA A 188 6.96 9.64 -14.62
CA ALA A 188 6.89 10.46 -15.82
C ALA A 188 5.54 11.15 -15.95
N GLY A 189 5.43 12.08 -16.88
CA GLY A 189 4.21 12.74 -17.28
C GLY A 189 3.47 13.43 -16.14
N ILE A 190 2.15 13.44 -16.23
CA ILE A 190 1.25 14.03 -15.25
C ILE A 190 1.37 13.33 -13.89
N GLU A 191 1.53 12.01 -13.87
CA GLU A 191 1.72 11.25 -12.63
C GLU A 191 2.88 11.78 -11.79
N ARG A 192 3.99 12.17 -12.43
CA ARG A 192 5.15 12.77 -11.76
C ARG A 192 4.91 14.23 -11.40
N SER A 193 4.38 15.01 -12.33
CA SER A 193 4.22 16.46 -12.15
C SER A 193 3.24 16.79 -11.03
N TYR A 194 2.17 15.99 -10.89
CA TYR A 194 1.13 16.16 -9.89
C TYR A 194 1.20 15.13 -8.75
N GLU A 195 2.35 14.47 -8.55
CA GLU A 195 2.53 13.42 -7.54
C GLU A 195 2.02 13.83 -6.15
N LYS A 196 2.40 15.01 -5.68
CA LYS A 196 2.00 15.53 -4.35
C LYS A 196 0.49 15.72 -4.23
N VAL A 197 -0.18 16.01 -5.34
CA VAL A 197 -1.64 16.16 -5.40
C VAL A 197 -2.29 14.79 -5.46
N PHE A 198 -1.83 13.91 -6.35
CA PHE A 198 -2.41 12.59 -6.58
C PHE A 198 -2.31 11.63 -5.41
N ARG A 199 -1.29 11.75 -4.57
CA ARG A 199 -1.10 10.84 -3.44
C ARG A 199 -2.06 11.08 -2.26
N GLY A 200 -2.76 12.24 -2.23
CA GLY A 200 -3.64 12.63 -1.14
C GLY A 200 -2.92 12.78 0.20
N LYS A 201 -3.67 12.71 1.31
CA LYS A 201 -3.13 12.76 2.66
C LYS A 201 -3.47 11.46 3.39
N LYS A 202 -2.46 10.80 3.96
CA LYS A 202 -2.64 9.59 4.75
C LYS A 202 -3.53 9.84 5.97
N GLY A 203 -4.39 8.88 6.25
CA GLY A 203 -5.09 8.78 7.53
C GLY A 203 -4.34 7.86 8.49
N VAL A 204 -4.78 7.88 9.73
CA VAL A 204 -4.32 7.00 10.79
C VAL A 204 -5.53 6.37 11.44
N ARG A 205 -5.52 5.06 11.58
CA ARG A 205 -6.53 4.30 12.32
C ARG A 205 -5.84 3.51 13.42
N PHE A 206 -6.38 3.60 14.62
CA PHE A 206 -5.95 2.78 15.73
C PHE A 206 -6.80 1.50 15.79
N VAL A 207 -6.16 0.36 15.65
CA VAL A 207 -6.80 -0.96 15.69
C VAL A 207 -6.30 -1.75 16.87
N VAL A 208 -7.21 -2.46 17.52
CA VAL A 208 -6.86 -3.40 18.58
C VAL A 208 -6.49 -4.73 17.93
N THR A 209 -5.28 -5.19 18.19
CA THR A 209 -4.79 -6.46 17.64
C THR A 209 -4.79 -7.53 18.73
N ASN A 210 -5.16 -8.76 18.37
CA ASN A 210 -5.01 -9.91 19.26
C ASN A 210 -3.54 -10.37 19.33
N ALA A 211 -3.26 -11.36 20.18
CA ALA A 211 -1.93 -11.96 20.32
C ALA A 211 -1.37 -12.50 18.98
N ASN A 212 -2.26 -12.82 18.03
CA ASN A 212 -1.90 -13.25 16.68
C ASN A 212 -1.75 -12.11 15.68
N ASN A 213 -1.75 -10.84 16.14
CA ASN A 213 -1.63 -9.65 15.32
C ASN A 213 -2.75 -9.47 14.25
N ASN A 214 -3.90 -10.11 14.47
CA ASN A 214 -5.09 -9.89 13.66
C ASN A 214 -5.89 -8.74 14.27
N ASP A 215 -6.45 -7.89 13.41
CA ASP A 215 -7.32 -6.79 13.83
C ASP A 215 -8.63 -7.38 14.37
N VAL A 216 -8.91 -7.19 15.65
CA VAL A 216 -10.10 -7.73 16.31
C VAL A 216 -11.22 -6.71 16.34
N SER A 217 -10.88 -5.44 16.56
CA SER A 217 -11.85 -4.34 16.57
C SER A 217 -11.15 -3.01 16.28
N THR A 218 -11.92 -2.04 15.88
CA THR A 218 -11.46 -0.65 15.89
C THR A 218 -11.39 -0.20 17.34
N SER A 219 -10.33 0.48 17.75
CA SER A 219 -10.22 0.99 19.11
C SER A 219 -11.44 1.85 19.44
N SER A 220 -12.07 1.60 20.57
CA SER A 220 -13.23 2.37 21.04
C SER A 220 -12.89 3.85 21.36
N LYS A 221 -11.61 4.19 21.40
CA LYS A 221 -11.10 5.57 21.57
C LYS A 221 -10.86 6.24 20.22
N ASN A 222 -11.91 6.40 19.42
CA ASN A 222 -11.87 7.03 18.08
C ASN A 222 -11.38 8.49 18.04
N SER A 223 -10.98 9.07 19.18
CA SER A 223 -10.57 10.48 19.26
C SER A 223 -9.23 10.80 18.58
N PHE A 224 -8.45 9.79 18.20
CA PHE A 224 -7.13 9.96 17.57
C PHE A 224 -7.07 9.46 16.11
N ASP A 225 -8.17 8.91 15.59
CA ASP A 225 -8.24 8.52 14.20
C ASP A 225 -8.23 9.76 13.31
N THR A 226 -7.35 9.79 12.33
CA THR A 226 -7.35 10.80 11.27
C THR A 226 -7.86 10.17 9.99
N VAL A 227 -8.87 10.76 9.40
CA VAL A 227 -9.42 10.27 8.14
C VAL A 227 -8.42 10.52 7.02
N ALA A 228 -8.20 9.52 6.17
CA ALA A 228 -7.44 9.71 4.95
C ALA A 228 -8.19 10.65 4.01
N VAL A 229 -7.51 11.68 3.51
CA VAL A 229 -8.10 12.64 2.59
C VAL A 229 -7.74 12.22 1.16
N PRO A 230 -8.73 11.81 0.35
CA PRO A 230 -8.49 11.45 -1.04
C PRO A 230 -7.99 12.68 -1.82
N SER A 231 -7.26 12.42 -2.88
CA SER A 231 -6.84 13.45 -3.80
C SER A 231 -8.03 14.02 -4.59
N PRO A 232 -8.01 15.30 -4.94
CA PRO A 232 -9.01 15.86 -5.84
C PRO A 232 -8.90 15.22 -7.24
N THR A 233 -10.00 15.24 -7.97
CA THR A 233 -10.03 14.92 -9.40
C THR A 233 -9.39 16.06 -10.18
N ILE A 234 -8.54 15.74 -11.14
CA ILE A 234 -7.92 16.70 -12.06
C ILE A 234 -8.57 16.56 -13.43
N GLN A 235 -8.99 17.69 -14.01
CA GLN A 235 -9.48 17.77 -15.37
C GLN A 235 -8.39 18.36 -16.26
N LEU A 236 -8.15 17.72 -17.40
CA LEU A 236 -7.17 18.16 -18.41
C LEU A 236 -7.86 18.86 -19.56
N GLY A 237 -7.15 19.73 -20.27
CA GLY A 237 -7.57 20.24 -21.57
C GLY A 237 -7.52 19.21 -22.69
N LEU A 238 -6.89 18.02 -22.45
CA LEU A 238 -6.75 16.94 -23.40
C LEU A 238 -8.10 16.35 -23.81
N ASP A 239 -8.31 16.12 -25.11
CA ASP A 239 -9.40 15.34 -25.67
C ASP A 239 -8.88 13.96 -26.04
N ILE A 240 -9.36 12.94 -25.34
CA ILE A 240 -8.83 11.56 -25.53
C ILE A 240 -9.20 10.97 -26.88
N ASP A 241 -10.32 11.37 -27.47
CA ASP A 241 -10.71 10.87 -28.79
C ASP A 241 -9.86 11.51 -29.88
N LEU A 242 -9.57 12.82 -29.76
CA LEU A 242 -8.66 13.52 -30.67
C LEU A 242 -7.23 12.98 -30.54
N GLN A 243 -6.78 12.69 -29.31
CA GLN A 243 -5.49 12.04 -29.06
C GLN A 243 -5.41 10.68 -29.74
N ALA A 244 -6.45 9.84 -29.57
CA ALA A 244 -6.52 8.52 -30.19
C ALA A 244 -6.46 8.59 -31.73
N TYR A 245 -7.17 9.56 -32.30
CA TYR A 245 -7.15 9.78 -33.74
C TYR A 245 -5.75 10.24 -34.22
N GLY A 246 -5.12 11.15 -33.48
CA GLY A 246 -3.76 11.61 -33.78
C GLY A 246 -2.74 10.46 -33.72
N GLU A 247 -2.82 9.59 -32.73
CA GLU A 247 -1.93 8.41 -32.60
C GLU A 247 -2.17 7.41 -33.76
N LEU A 248 -3.43 7.21 -34.16
CA LEU A 248 -3.75 6.39 -35.34
C LEU A 248 -3.12 6.97 -36.61
N LEU A 249 -3.20 8.28 -36.81
CA LEU A 249 -2.59 8.96 -37.98
C LEU A 249 -1.06 8.85 -37.99
N MET A 250 -0.44 8.81 -36.80
CA MET A 250 1.01 8.70 -36.63
C MET A 250 1.51 7.26 -36.66
N SER A 251 0.62 6.28 -36.71
CA SER A 251 0.99 4.86 -36.84
C SER A 251 1.96 4.64 -38.02
N ASN A 252 3.12 4.06 -37.72
CA ASN A 252 4.22 3.82 -38.66
C ASN A 252 4.87 5.09 -39.28
N LYS A 253 4.68 6.25 -38.63
CA LYS A 253 5.32 7.51 -39.09
C LYS A 253 6.24 8.04 -37.98
N ARG A 254 7.19 8.90 -38.36
CA ARG A 254 8.04 9.64 -37.39
C ARG A 254 7.65 11.11 -37.43
N GLY A 255 7.42 11.67 -36.28
CA GLY A 255 7.03 13.09 -36.12
C GLY A 255 6.22 13.32 -34.88
N CYS A 256 5.62 14.49 -34.79
CA CYS A 256 4.71 14.83 -33.69
C CYS A 256 3.51 15.61 -34.22
N ILE A 257 2.38 15.50 -33.50
CA ILE A 257 1.19 16.31 -33.72
C ILE A 257 0.88 17.01 -32.39
N VAL A 258 0.73 18.33 -32.43
CA VAL A 258 0.24 19.10 -31.27
C VAL A 258 -0.95 19.91 -31.74
N ALA A 259 -2.09 19.70 -31.09
CA ALA A 259 -3.32 20.47 -31.29
C ALA A 259 -3.54 21.40 -30.10
N ILE A 260 -3.66 22.69 -30.36
CA ILE A 260 -3.85 23.72 -29.33
C ILE A 260 -5.10 24.52 -29.69
N GLU A 261 -5.94 24.77 -28.71
CA GLU A 261 -7.11 25.65 -28.84
C GLU A 261 -6.62 27.13 -28.74
N PRO A 262 -6.76 27.91 -29.82
CA PRO A 262 -6.19 29.28 -29.82
C PRO A 262 -6.81 30.21 -28.78
N ALA A 263 -8.08 29.99 -28.45
CA ALA A 263 -8.83 30.87 -27.54
C ALA A 263 -8.40 30.71 -26.07
N THR A 264 -8.07 29.50 -25.65
CA THR A 264 -7.74 29.18 -24.25
C THR A 264 -6.27 28.82 -24.04
N GLY A 265 -5.57 28.43 -25.09
CA GLY A 265 -4.21 27.89 -25.02
C GLY A 265 -4.15 26.45 -24.53
N GLU A 266 -5.28 25.78 -24.38
CA GLU A 266 -5.34 24.38 -23.94
C GLU A 266 -4.77 23.44 -25.00
N ILE A 267 -3.95 22.48 -24.55
CA ILE A 267 -3.44 21.40 -25.41
C ILE A 267 -4.52 20.32 -25.50
N LEU A 268 -5.09 20.16 -26.69
CA LEU A 268 -6.17 19.19 -26.96
C LEU A 268 -5.61 17.81 -27.28
N ALA A 269 -4.46 17.75 -27.95
CA ALA A 269 -3.76 16.50 -28.25
C ALA A 269 -2.25 16.75 -28.37
N MET A 270 -1.46 15.78 -27.97
CA MET A 270 0.00 15.80 -28.08
C MET A 270 0.50 14.38 -28.36
N VAL A 271 0.83 14.10 -29.60
CA VAL A 271 1.24 12.80 -30.13
C VAL A 271 2.70 12.84 -30.54
N SER A 272 3.46 11.80 -30.19
CA SER A 272 4.88 11.66 -30.56
C SER A 272 5.23 10.21 -30.86
#